data_7d195c51cfd07ba753a7e04a57e556d9
#
_entry.id   7d195c51cfd07ba753a7e04a57e556d9
#
_cell.length_a   1.000
_cell.length_b   1.000
_cell.length_c   1.000
_cell.angle_alpha   90.00
_cell.angle_beta   90.00
_cell.angle_gamma   90.00
#
_symmetry.space_group_name_H-M   'P 1'
#
loop_
_entity.id
_entity.type
_entity.pdbx_description
1 polymer ?
#
loop_
_entity_poly.entity_id
_entity_poly.type
_entity_poly.pdbx_seq_one_letter_code
_entity_poly.pdbx_strand_id
1 'polypeptide(L)'
;VAYPVSHARDILIVDDERPARYELMRMLRRTDPDALVREAGSVKEALGEISRQMPDLLFLDIQMPGSDGFQLLECLGKKRPPLVFMTAYERFTLRAFEEDALDYLLKPFDEKRLAKALSRIGTSANRAPKLTEGDSILLKINGDCLLLPVEQIDLIEATDTGTLVHWNGCSGRICRTIGHLEEQLDPKMFFRSSRESLINLRSILSLRTDEKGDLTAHLSGNRSVTFSRRQKSLFQKTHKI
;
A
#
# COMPACT_ATOMS: atom_id res chain seq x y z
N VAL A 1 29.18 26.35 -2.57
CA VAL A 1 28.48 25.06 -2.45
C VAL A 1 27.24 25.36 -1.63
N ALA A 2 26.10 25.54 -2.27
CA ALA A 2 24.82 25.73 -1.60
C ALA A 2 24.33 24.35 -1.14
N TYR A 3 24.22 24.15 0.16
CA TYR A 3 23.52 23.01 0.74
C TYR A 3 22.03 23.18 0.38
N PRO A 4 21.34 22.11 -0.12
CA PRO A 4 19.89 22.19 -0.29
C PRO A 4 19.28 22.43 1.09
N VAL A 5 18.54 23.53 1.21
CA VAL A 5 17.73 23.82 2.40
C VAL A 5 16.67 22.72 2.43
N SER A 6 16.82 21.77 3.34
CA SER A 6 15.78 20.78 3.64
C SER A 6 14.56 21.56 4.11
N HIS A 7 13.54 21.65 3.26
CA HIS A 7 12.27 22.25 3.68
C HIS A 7 11.66 21.33 4.73
N ALA A 8 11.42 21.87 5.94
CA ALA A 8 10.67 21.17 6.97
C ALA A 8 9.32 20.74 6.40
N ARG A 9 8.97 19.46 6.52
CA ARG A 9 7.69 18.94 6.04
C ARG A 9 6.54 19.52 6.82
N ASP A 10 5.54 20.03 6.13
CA ASP A 10 4.27 20.48 6.73
C ASP A 10 3.31 19.28 6.78
N ILE A 11 3.02 18.79 7.97
CA ILE A 11 2.17 17.63 8.22
C ILE A 11 0.88 18.07 8.90
N LEU A 12 -0.26 17.71 8.33
CA LEU A 12 -1.57 17.94 8.97
C LEU A 12 -2.12 16.60 9.49
N ILE A 13 -2.46 16.58 10.79
CA ILE A 13 -3.14 15.46 11.45
C ILE A 13 -4.62 15.80 11.59
N VAL A 14 -5.49 14.93 11.08
CA VAL A 14 -6.95 15.09 11.18
C VAL A 14 -7.53 13.86 11.87
N ASP A 15 -8.06 14.08 13.09
CA ASP A 15 -8.59 13.02 13.95
C ASP A 15 -9.43 13.72 15.03
N ASP A 16 -10.63 13.24 15.34
CA ASP A 16 -11.47 13.86 16.37
C ASP A 16 -10.96 13.59 17.80
N GLU A 17 -10.24 12.48 17.99
CA GLU A 17 -9.69 12.08 19.27
C GLU A 17 -8.39 12.85 19.59
N ARG A 18 -8.48 13.83 20.49
CA ARG A 18 -7.29 14.59 20.92
C ARG A 18 -6.14 13.72 21.45
N PRO A 19 -6.38 12.64 22.22
CA PRO A 19 -5.31 11.76 22.64
C PRO A 19 -4.58 11.09 21.48
N ALA A 20 -5.31 10.67 20.43
CA ALA A 20 -4.72 10.04 19.24
C ALA A 20 -3.84 11.04 18.48
N ARG A 21 -4.30 12.28 18.28
CA ARG A 21 -3.48 13.36 17.68
C ARG A 21 -2.20 13.61 18.47
N TYR A 22 -2.32 13.70 19.80
CA TYR A 22 -1.17 13.93 20.68
C TYR A 22 -0.14 12.79 20.58
N GLU A 23 -0.59 11.54 20.57
CA GLU A 23 0.29 10.38 20.47
C GLU A 23 1.03 10.34 19.12
N LEU A 24 0.31 10.58 18.01
CA LEU A 24 0.93 10.69 16.70
C LEU A 24 1.94 11.84 16.62
N MET A 25 1.59 13.01 17.16
CA MET A 25 2.51 14.15 17.22
C MET A 25 3.78 13.81 18.01
N ARG A 26 3.64 13.07 19.11
CA ARG A 26 4.77 12.61 19.92
C ARG A 26 5.67 11.66 19.13
N MET A 27 5.09 10.74 18.38
CA MET A 27 5.83 9.83 17.50
C MET A 27 6.53 10.60 16.37
N LEU A 28 5.82 11.54 15.72
CA LEU A 28 6.39 12.37 14.64
C LEU A 28 7.61 13.17 15.11
N ARG A 29 7.56 13.77 16.30
CA ARG A 29 8.71 14.50 16.87
C ARG A 29 9.97 13.63 17.03
N ARG A 30 9.82 12.31 17.14
CA ARG A 30 10.96 11.37 17.25
C ARG A 30 11.42 10.85 15.89
N THR A 31 10.48 10.67 14.94
CA THR A 31 10.77 10.09 13.64
C THR A 31 11.11 11.13 12.58
N ASP A 32 10.59 12.36 12.70
CA ASP A 32 10.81 13.49 11.80
C ASP A 32 10.84 14.80 12.62
N PRO A 33 11.94 15.07 13.37
CA PRO A 33 12.03 16.17 14.31
C PRO A 33 11.85 17.58 13.70
N ASP A 34 12.17 17.70 12.41
CA ASP A 34 12.11 18.97 11.67
C ASP A 34 10.72 19.25 11.08
N ALA A 35 9.79 18.27 11.16
CA ALA A 35 8.44 18.43 10.61
C ALA A 35 7.64 19.51 11.37
N LEU A 36 6.95 20.35 10.61
CA LEU A 36 5.91 21.25 11.12
C LEU A 36 4.60 20.50 11.20
N VAL A 37 4.10 20.25 12.42
CA VAL A 37 2.90 19.47 12.62
C VAL A 37 1.74 20.38 13.02
N ARG A 38 0.69 20.37 12.20
CA ARG A 38 -0.60 21.02 12.48
C ARG A 38 -1.66 19.97 12.78
N GLU A 39 -2.70 20.33 13.49
CA GLU A 39 -3.78 19.42 13.87
C GLU A 39 -5.16 20.01 13.58
N ALA A 40 -6.12 19.14 13.28
CA ALA A 40 -7.53 19.49 13.15
C ALA A 40 -8.38 18.37 13.79
N GLY A 41 -9.41 18.75 14.52
CA GLY A 41 -10.33 17.81 15.18
C GLY A 41 -11.61 17.56 14.39
N SER A 42 -11.71 18.08 13.18
CA SER A 42 -12.89 17.93 12.32
C SER A 42 -12.57 18.22 10.86
N VAL A 43 -13.43 17.74 9.95
CA VAL A 43 -13.35 18.04 8.50
C VAL A 43 -13.37 19.56 8.25
N LYS A 44 -14.19 20.31 8.99
CA LYS A 44 -14.28 21.77 8.85
C LYS A 44 -12.97 22.47 9.23
N GLU A 45 -12.35 22.08 10.33
CA GLU A 45 -11.05 22.61 10.75
C GLU A 45 -9.97 22.22 9.74
N ALA A 46 -9.96 20.96 9.28
CA ALA A 46 -9.01 20.49 8.27
C ALA A 46 -9.08 21.28 6.96
N LEU A 47 -10.29 21.55 6.46
CA LEU A 47 -10.49 22.40 5.28
C LEU A 47 -9.97 23.82 5.51
N GLY A 48 -10.15 24.37 6.72
CA GLY A 48 -9.61 25.68 7.10
C GLY A 48 -8.08 25.70 7.07
N GLU A 49 -7.43 24.68 7.63
CA GLU A 49 -5.97 24.55 7.65
C GLU A 49 -5.39 24.34 6.24
N ILE A 50 -6.03 23.48 5.42
CA ILE A 50 -5.62 23.21 4.03
C ILE A 50 -5.79 24.45 3.15
N SER A 51 -6.86 25.26 3.40
CA SER A 51 -7.08 26.51 2.66
C SER A 51 -6.00 27.56 2.93
N ARG A 52 -5.45 27.57 4.14
CA ARG A 52 -4.36 28.48 4.52
C ARG A 52 -3.05 28.04 3.89
N GLN A 53 -2.75 26.75 4.00
CA GLN A 53 -1.53 26.14 3.45
C GLN A 53 -1.78 24.67 3.18
N MET A 54 -1.53 24.26 1.94
CA MET A 54 -1.57 22.84 1.54
C MET A 54 -0.43 22.11 2.26
N PRO A 55 -0.72 21.06 3.05
CA PRO A 55 0.33 20.28 3.71
C PRO A 55 1.06 19.38 2.72
N ASP A 56 2.31 19.01 3.05
CA ASP A 56 3.10 18.04 2.31
C ASP A 56 2.63 16.61 2.56
N LEU A 57 1.95 16.39 3.70
CA LEU A 57 1.37 15.12 4.10
C LEU A 57 0.13 15.32 4.96
N LEU A 58 -0.90 14.53 4.68
CA LEU A 58 -2.12 14.44 5.47
C LEU A 58 -2.21 13.08 6.16
N PHE A 59 -2.27 13.08 7.50
CA PHE A 59 -2.76 11.94 8.26
C PHE A 59 -4.24 12.14 8.54
N LEU A 60 -5.07 11.17 8.17
CA LEU A 60 -6.53 11.30 8.23
C LEU A 60 -7.17 10.10 8.91
N ASP A 61 -7.86 10.33 10.01
CA ASP A 61 -8.77 9.31 10.53
C ASP A 61 -10.00 9.21 9.63
N ILE A 62 -10.39 7.98 9.38
CA ILE A 62 -11.58 7.67 8.57
C ILE A 62 -12.84 7.95 9.36
N GLN A 63 -12.87 7.60 10.65
CA GLN A 63 -14.05 7.73 11.50
C GLN A 63 -13.96 8.92 12.44
N MET A 64 -14.76 9.92 12.16
CA MET A 64 -14.95 11.06 13.02
C MET A 64 -16.45 11.28 13.29
N PRO A 65 -16.89 11.59 14.53
CA PRO A 65 -18.30 11.84 14.83
C PRO A 65 -18.89 12.95 13.96
N GLY A 66 -20.02 12.65 13.32
CA GLY A 66 -20.75 13.61 12.49
C GLY A 66 -20.14 13.89 11.12
N SER A 67 -18.95 13.31 10.81
CA SER A 67 -18.33 13.42 9.49
C SER A 67 -17.43 12.21 9.22
N ASP A 68 -17.45 11.73 7.98
CA ASP A 68 -16.55 10.69 7.48
C ASP A 68 -15.30 11.37 6.90
N GLY A 69 -14.10 10.88 7.21
CA GLY A 69 -12.85 11.38 6.63
C GLY A 69 -12.85 11.43 5.10
N PHE A 70 -13.65 10.57 4.45
CA PHE A 70 -13.84 10.63 3.01
C PHE A 70 -14.53 11.89 2.52
N GLN A 71 -15.38 12.53 3.32
CA GLN A 71 -15.99 13.82 2.97
C GLN A 71 -14.92 14.92 2.80
N LEU A 72 -13.84 14.88 3.57
CA LEU A 72 -12.71 15.78 3.37
C LEU A 72 -12.10 15.59 1.98
N LEU A 73 -11.93 14.34 1.56
CA LEU A 73 -11.33 14.02 0.25
C LEU A 73 -12.26 14.40 -0.91
N GLU A 74 -13.56 14.22 -0.76
CA GLU A 74 -14.56 14.66 -1.72
C GLU A 74 -14.50 16.19 -1.91
N CYS A 75 -14.37 16.96 -0.81
CA CYS A 75 -14.22 18.40 -0.86
C CYS A 75 -12.91 18.85 -1.54
N LEU A 76 -11.82 18.12 -1.34
CA LEU A 76 -10.51 18.44 -1.92
C LEU A 76 -10.39 18.02 -3.39
N GLY A 77 -11.15 17.03 -3.83
CA GLY A 77 -11.13 16.51 -5.18
C GLY A 77 -9.74 16.00 -5.60
N LYS A 78 -9.32 16.30 -6.83
CA LYS A 78 -8.02 15.85 -7.38
C LYS A 78 -6.80 16.63 -6.85
N LYS A 79 -7.01 17.80 -6.27
CA LYS A 79 -5.92 18.63 -5.70
C LYS A 79 -5.82 18.37 -4.21
N ARG A 80 -5.32 17.22 -3.85
CA ARG A 80 -5.13 16.83 -2.46
C ARG A 80 -3.67 16.50 -2.16
N PRO A 81 -3.22 16.67 -0.91
CA PRO A 81 -1.88 16.30 -0.51
C PRO A 81 -1.72 14.77 -0.50
N PRO A 82 -0.49 14.26 -0.50
CA PRO A 82 -0.20 12.88 -0.14
C PRO A 82 -0.89 12.50 1.16
N LEU A 83 -1.51 11.31 1.21
CA LEU A 83 -2.44 10.90 2.24
C LEU A 83 -2.00 9.60 2.90
N VAL A 84 -2.03 9.57 4.22
CA VAL A 84 -1.93 8.35 5.04
C VAL A 84 -3.19 8.25 5.88
N PHE A 85 -3.96 7.20 5.69
CA PHE A 85 -5.09 6.93 6.55
C PHE A 85 -4.68 6.34 7.89
N MET A 86 -5.43 6.70 8.93
CA MET A 86 -5.36 6.09 10.26
C MET A 86 -6.73 5.61 10.65
N THR A 87 -6.88 4.42 11.22
CA THR A 87 -8.16 3.94 11.70
C THR A 87 -8.01 2.78 12.68
N ALA A 88 -8.99 2.62 13.56
CA ALA A 88 -9.11 1.46 14.44
C ALA A 88 -9.82 0.27 13.75
N TYR A 89 -10.36 0.44 12.55
CA TYR A 89 -11.24 -0.54 11.92
C TYR A 89 -10.72 -1.01 10.58
N GLU A 90 -10.53 -2.31 10.44
CA GLU A 90 -10.12 -2.95 9.18
C GLU A 90 -11.15 -2.79 8.05
N ARG A 91 -12.43 -2.63 8.37
CA ARG A 91 -13.54 -2.59 7.40
C ARG A 91 -13.62 -1.33 6.52
N PHE A 92 -12.99 -0.20 6.91
CA PHE A 92 -13.03 1.06 6.15
C PHE A 92 -11.94 1.17 5.09
N THR A 93 -11.08 0.19 5.08
CA THR A 93 -9.94 0.11 4.18
C THR A 93 -10.33 0.12 2.69
N LEU A 94 -11.57 -0.22 2.34
CA LEU A 94 -12.01 -0.31 0.94
C LEU A 94 -12.05 1.06 0.25
N ARG A 95 -12.73 2.03 0.86
CA ARG A 95 -12.79 3.41 0.31
C ARG A 95 -11.42 4.09 0.34
N ALA A 96 -10.63 3.81 1.37
CA ALA A 96 -9.28 4.37 1.50
C ALA A 96 -8.35 3.97 0.35
N PHE A 97 -8.56 2.80 -0.25
CA PHE A 97 -7.76 2.31 -1.38
C PHE A 97 -8.19 2.89 -2.74
N GLU A 98 -9.46 3.25 -2.90
CA GLU A 98 -9.94 3.96 -4.09
C GLU A 98 -9.34 5.38 -4.17
N GLU A 99 -8.78 5.86 -3.07
CA GLU A 99 -8.30 7.21 -2.88
C GLU A 99 -6.79 7.41 -3.06
N ASP A 100 -6.05 6.47 -3.67
CA ASP A 100 -4.59 6.58 -3.93
C ASP A 100 -3.74 7.01 -2.71
N ALA A 101 -4.10 6.53 -1.52
CA ALA A 101 -3.34 6.83 -0.31
C ALA A 101 -1.91 6.26 -0.38
N LEU A 102 -0.95 7.00 0.17
CA LEU A 102 0.45 6.56 0.28
C LEU A 102 0.58 5.35 1.18
N ASP A 103 -0.18 5.34 2.28
CA ASP A 103 -0.16 4.27 3.27
C ASP A 103 -1.43 4.23 4.12
N TYR A 104 -1.52 3.19 4.93
CA TYR A 104 -2.60 2.92 5.83
C TYR A 104 -2.07 2.43 7.18
N LEU A 105 -2.44 3.11 8.27
CA LEU A 105 -2.02 2.79 9.62
C LEU A 105 -3.21 2.28 10.43
N LEU A 106 -3.18 1.01 10.81
CA LEU A 106 -4.18 0.45 11.74
C LEU A 106 -3.79 0.82 13.17
N LYS A 107 -4.68 1.49 13.89
CA LYS A 107 -4.49 1.82 15.32
C LYS A 107 -4.68 0.54 16.19
N PRO A 108 -3.80 0.26 17.17
CA PRO A 108 -2.59 1.01 17.51
C PRO A 108 -1.41 0.66 16.59
N PHE A 109 -0.58 1.63 16.23
CA PHE A 109 0.65 1.44 15.45
C PHE A 109 1.86 1.99 16.22
N ASP A 110 3.04 1.46 15.93
CA ASP A 110 4.29 1.85 16.55
C ASP A 110 5.11 2.84 15.70
N GLU A 111 6.20 3.37 16.30
CA GLU A 111 7.10 4.31 15.64
C GLU A 111 7.77 3.71 14.39
N LYS A 112 8.04 2.39 14.37
CA LYS A 112 8.64 1.72 13.22
C LYS A 112 7.68 1.72 12.03
N ARG A 113 6.39 1.45 12.30
CA ARG A 113 5.34 1.47 11.28
C ARG A 113 5.10 2.88 10.75
N LEU A 114 5.13 3.91 11.63
CA LEU A 114 5.06 5.31 11.24
C LEU A 114 6.27 5.73 10.38
N ALA A 115 7.48 5.40 10.81
CA ALA A 115 8.71 5.71 10.06
C ALA A 115 8.67 5.11 8.64
N LYS A 116 8.12 3.89 8.50
CA LYS A 116 7.92 3.24 7.21
C LYS A 116 6.92 4.01 6.33
N ALA A 117 5.81 4.50 6.88
CA ALA A 117 4.87 5.35 6.15
C ALA A 117 5.52 6.66 5.69
N LEU A 118 6.28 7.31 6.58
CA LEU A 118 7.01 8.56 6.27
C LEU A 118 8.06 8.36 5.17
N SER A 119 8.72 7.21 5.11
CA SER A 119 9.73 6.92 4.08
C SER A 119 9.17 6.87 2.66
N ARG A 120 7.84 6.76 2.52
CA ARG A 120 7.13 6.77 1.23
C ARG A 120 6.88 8.18 0.70
N ILE A 121 7.09 9.21 1.54
CA ILE A 121 6.90 10.61 1.16
C ILE A 121 8.15 11.09 0.39
N GLY A 122 7.96 11.81 -0.71
CA GLY A 122 9.07 12.41 -1.46
C GLY A 122 9.82 11.46 -2.38
N THR A 123 9.47 10.18 -2.40
CA THR A 123 9.86 9.35 -3.53
C THR A 123 8.95 9.74 -4.69
N SER A 124 9.43 10.74 -5.47
CA SER A 124 8.80 11.15 -6.73
C SER A 124 8.24 9.94 -7.47
N ALA A 125 7.13 10.12 -8.19
CA ALA A 125 6.26 9.18 -8.91
C ALA A 125 6.92 7.97 -9.62
N ASN A 126 8.21 7.72 -9.42
CA ASN A 126 8.97 6.64 -10.06
C ASN A 126 9.65 5.64 -9.10
N ARG A 127 9.54 5.79 -7.76
CA ARG A 127 10.04 4.77 -6.80
C ARG A 127 9.38 4.88 -5.43
N ALA A 128 8.08 4.60 -5.35
CA ALA A 128 7.50 4.23 -4.06
C ALA A 128 8.29 3.04 -3.48
N PRO A 129 8.66 3.04 -2.17
CA PRO A 129 9.32 1.90 -1.56
C PRO A 129 8.48 0.66 -1.82
N LYS A 130 9.13 -0.41 -2.27
CA LYS A 130 8.47 -1.66 -2.59
C LYS A 130 7.82 -2.24 -1.35
N LEU A 131 6.63 -2.80 -1.52
CA LEU A 131 5.98 -3.61 -0.48
C LEU A 131 6.81 -4.88 -0.25
N THR A 132 7.27 -5.04 0.98
CA THR A 132 8.15 -6.12 1.42
C THR A 132 7.48 -6.95 2.51
N GLU A 133 8.18 -7.91 3.05
CA GLU A 133 7.78 -8.65 4.24
C GLU A 133 7.41 -7.71 5.40
N GLY A 134 6.27 -8.00 6.07
CA GLY A 134 5.68 -7.16 7.11
C GLY A 134 4.79 -6.01 6.59
N ASP A 135 4.70 -5.81 5.28
CA ASP A 135 3.66 -4.97 4.67
C ASP A 135 2.39 -5.79 4.44
N SER A 136 1.27 -5.11 4.27
CA SER A 136 0.00 -5.76 3.95
C SER A 136 -0.66 -5.08 2.76
N ILE A 137 -1.41 -5.87 1.99
CA ILE A 137 -2.33 -5.36 0.97
C ILE A 137 -3.76 -5.60 1.43
N LEU A 138 -4.66 -4.76 0.94
CA LEU A 138 -6.07 -4.91 1.22
C LEU A 138 -6.79 -5.64 0.10
N LEU A 139 -7.61 -6.60 0.48
CA LEU A 139 -8.46 -7.37 -0.41
C LEU A 139 -9.93 -7.18 -0.09
N LYS A 140 -10.77 -7.26 -1.12
CA LYS A 140 -12.23 -7.32 -0.98
C LYS A 140 -12.70 -8.76 -1.09
N ILE A 141 -13.43 -9.23 -0.07
CA ILE A 141 -13.99 -10.58 0.00
C ILE A 141 -15.44 -10.48 0.44
N ASN A 142 -16.38 -10.84 -0.42
CA ASN A 142 -17.82 -10.88 -0.11
C ASN A 142 -18.40 -9.60 0.51
N GLY A 143 -17.80 -8.44 0.19
CA GLY A 143 -18.21 -7.15 0.76
C GLY A 143 -17.39 -6.69 1.95
N ASP A 144 -16.65 -7.58 2.59
CA ASP A 144 -15.71 -7.29 3.66
C ASP A 144 -14.31 -7.00 3.14
N CYS A 145 -13.48 -6.42 3.99
CA CYS A 145 -12.08 -6.11 3.70
C CYS A 145 -11.15 -6.95 4.59
N LEU A 146 -10.13 -7.51 3.96
CA LEU A 146 -9.08 -8.27 4.62
C LEU A 146 -7.73 -7.59 4.38
N LEU A 147 -6.99 -7.30 5.46
CA LEU A 147 -5.56 -6.98 5.37
C LEU A 147 -4.77 -8.27 5.25
N LEU A 148 -4.19 -8.51 4.08
CA LEU A 148 -3.38 -9.68 3.81
C LEU A 148 -1.89 -9.32 3.86
N PRO A 149 -1.08 -9.92 4.75
CA PRO A 149 0.37 -9.76 4.73
C PRO A 149 0.95 -10.17 3.37
N VAL A 150 1.87 -9.35 2.85
CA VAL A 150 2.44 -9.54 1.49
C VAL A 150 3.13 -10.90 1.36
N GLU A 151 3.76 -11.36 2.43
CA GLU A 151 4.44 -12.67 2.49
C GLU A 151 3.49 -13.88 2.39
N GLN A 152 2.20 -13.70 2.68
CA GLN A 152 1.19 -14.76 2.57
C GLN A 152 0.61 -14.90 1.16
N ILE A 153 0.86 -13.94 0.28
CA ILE A 153 0.39 -13.99 -1.09
C ILE A 153 1.12 -15.09 -1.85
N ASP A 154 0.38 -15.99 -2.49
CA ASP A 154 0.93 -17.03 -3.36
C ASP A 154 1.03 -16.57 -4.81
N LEU A 155 -0.05 -15.96 -5.30
CA LEU A 155 -0.24 -15.63 -6.70
C LEU A 155 -1.17 -14.42 -6.85
N ILE A 156 -0.88 -13.57 -7.81
CA ILE A 156 -1.75 -12.49 -8.25
C ILE A 156 -2.07 -12.70 -9.72
N GLU A 157 -3.36 -12.70 -10.07
CA GLU A 157 -3.84 -12.94 -11.43
C GLU A 157 -4.73 -11.82 -11.95
N ALA A 158 -4.47 -11.39 -13.17
CA ALA A 158 -5.40 -10.53 -13.90
C ALA A 158 -6.49 -11.41 -14.52
N THR A 159 -7.75 -11.01 -14.33
CA THR A 159 -8.93 -11.66 -14.92
C THR A 159 -9.78 -10.63 -15.65
N ASP A 160 -10.76 -11.07 -16.44
CA ASP A 160 -11.69 -10.17 -17.15
C ASP A 160 -12.47 -9.26 -16.20
N THR A 161 -12.59 -9.66 -14.93
CA THR A 161 -13.36 -8.95 -13.90
C THR A 161 -12.49 -8.20 -12.90
N GLY A 162 -11.18 -8.09 -13.14
CA GLY A 162 -10.21 -7.38 -12.28
C GLY A 162 -9.03 -8.25 -11.85
N THR A 163 -8.37 -7.85 -10.78
CA THR A 163 -7.20 -8.56 -10.26
C THR A 163 -7.59 -9.40 -9.04
N LEU A 164 -7.22 -10.68 -9.07
CA LEU A 164 -7.38 -11.62 -7.96
C LEU A 164 -6.04 -11.84 -7.26
N VAL A 165 -6.07 -11.91 -5.95
CA VAL A 165 -4.94 -12.30 -5.10
C VAL A 165 -5.29 -13.63 -4.42
N HIS A 166 -4.35 -14.55 -4.43
CA HIS A 166 -4.51 -15.90 -3.90
C HIS A 166 -3.54 -16.14 -2.75
N TRP A 167 -4.01 -16.75 -1.66
CA TRP A 167 -3.22 -17.11 -0.48
C TRP A 167 -3.86 -18.30 0.25
N ASN A 168 -3.07 -19.24 0.70
CA ASN A 168 -3.53 -20.38 1.54
C ASN A 168 -4.82 -21.07 1.03
N GLY A 169 -4.97 -21.22 -0.29
CA GLY A 169 -6.18 -21.81 -0.89
C GLY A 169 -7.38 -20.85 -1.00
N CYS A 170 -7.30 -19.67 -0.43
CA CYS A 170 -8.31 -18.61 -0.54
C CYS A 170 -8.04 -17.70 -1.74
N SER A 171 -8.99 -16.81 -2.04
CA SER A 171 -8.81 -15.73 -3.01
C SER A 171 -9.67 -14.52 -2.68
N GLY A 172 -9.18 -13.33 -3.04
CA GLY A 172 -9.89 -12.07 -2.90
C GLY A 172 -9.57 -11.11 -4.03
N ARG A 173 -10.45 -10.13 -4.24
CA ARG A 173 -10.27 -9.11 -5.28
C ARG A 173 -9.51 -7.92 -4.74
N ILE A 174 -8.73 -7.29 -5.63
CA ILE A 174 -8.10 -6.00 -5.38
C ILE A 174 -8.44 -5.03 -6.52
N CYS A 175 -8.72 -3.77 -6.17
CA CYS A 175 -9.09 -2.72 -7.13
C CYS A 175 -7.87 -2.12 -7.87
N ARG A 176 -6.75 -2.82 -7.94
CA ARG A 176 -5.53 -2.39 -8.61
C ARG A 176 -5.20 -3.32 -9.76
N THR A 177 -4.59 -2.78 -10.81
CA THR A 177 -4.09 -3.62 -11.91
C THR A 177 -2.87 -4.41 -11.48
N ILE A 178 -2.66 -5.57 -12.10
CA ILE A 178 -1.49 -6.40 -11.84
C ILE A 178 -0.17 -5.67 -12.18
N GLY A 179 -0.17 -4.77 -13.17
CA GLY A 179 0.98 -3.91 -13.48
C GLY A 179 1.32 -2.95 -12.35
N HIS A 180 0.32 -2.31 -11.76
CA HIS A 180 0.50 -1.43 -10.61
C HIS A 180 1.02 -2.20 -9.38
N LEU A 181 0.52 -3.40 -9.13
CA LEU A 181 1.01 -4.26 -8.05
C LEU A 181 2.46 -4.70 -8.29
N GLU A 182 2.83 -5.04 -9.53
CA GLU A 182 4.21 -5.37 -9.91
C GLU A 182 5.18 -4.20 -9.62
N GLU A 183 4.74 -2.97 -9.87
CA GLU A 183 5.53 -1.78 -9.54
C GLU A 183 5.69 -1.56 -8.03
N GLN A 184 4.72 -1.97 -7.22
CA GLN A 184 4.72 -1.78 -5.77
C GLN A 184 5.39 -2.92 -5.00
N LEU A 185 5.34 -4.15 -5.50
CA LEU A 185 5.86 -5.33 -4.81
C LEU A 185 7.39 -5.48 -5.01
N ASP A 186 8.06 -6.05 -4.00
CA ASP A 186 9.50 -6.31 -4.08
C ASP A 186 9.81 -7.37 -5.15
N PRO A 187 10.61 -7.06 -6.19
CA PRO A 187 10.99 -8.01 -7.22
C PRO A 187 11.85 -9.17 -6.71
N LYS A 188 12.36 -9.11 -5.48
CA LYS A 188 13.01 -10.24 -4.81
C LYS A 188 12.02 -11.26 -4.27
N MET A 189 10.77 -10.82 -4.04
CA MET A 189 9.68 -11.68 -3.56
C MET A 189 8.75 -12.09 -4.68
N PHE A 190 8.50 -11.21 -5.66
CA PHE A 190 7.51 -11.43 -6.70
C PHE A 190 8.14 -11.41 -8.09
N PHE A 191 7.70 -12.34 -8.92
CA PHE A 191 8.15 -12.46 -10.31
C PHE A 191 6.97 -12.52 -11.27
N ARG A 192 7.01 -11.71 -12.34
CA ARG A 192 6.00 -11.72 -13.40
C ARG A 192 6.20 -12.94 -14.29
N SER A 193 5.37 -13.96 -14.17
CA SER A 193 5.44 -15.21 -14.96
C SER A 193 4.80 -15.08 -16.33
N SER A 194 3.77 -14.25 -16.46
CA SER A 194 3.09 -13.94 -17.73
C SER A 194 2.52 -12.52 -17.68
N ARG A 195 1.84 -12.07 -18.74
CA ARG A 195 1.10 -10.80 -18.72
C ARG A 195 -0.10 -10.83 -17.75
N GLU A 196 -0.53 -11.99 -17.33
CA GLU A 196 -1.72 -12.17 -16.48
C GLU A 196 -1.38 -12.69 -15.07
N SER A 197 -0.12 -13.07 -14.80
CA SER A 197 0.24 -13.73 -13.54
C SER A 197 1.54 -13.17 -12.94
N LEU A 198 1.51 -12.89 -11.63
CA LEU A 198 2.62 -12.46 -10.80
C LEU A 198 2.71 -13.41 -9.60
N ILE A 199 3.78 -14.20 -9.51
CA ILE A 199 3.96 -15.26 -8.51
C ILE A 199 4.86 -14.81 -7.37
N ASN A 200 4.57 -15.26 -6.15
CA ASN A 200 5.51 -15.16 -5.05
C ASN A 200 6.57 -16.27 -5.18
N LEU A 201 7.82 -15.89 -5.23
CA LEU A 201 8.94 -16.84 -5.38
C LEU A 201 9.06 -17.81 -4.20
N ARG A 202 8.62 -17.38 -3.00
CA ARG A 202 8.61 -18.23 -1.79
C ARG A 202 7.50 -19.29 -1.82
N SER A 203 6.45 -19.07 -2.59
CA SER A 203 5.33 -20.01 -2.72
C SER A 203 5.59 -21.12 -3.74
N ILE A 204 6.73 -21.08 -4.46
CA ILE A 204 7.08 -22.10 -5.44
C ILE A 204 7.50 -23.39 -4.72
N LEU A 205 6.71 -24.44 -4.89
CA LEU A 205 7.00 -25.77 -4.36
C LEU A 205 7.86 -26.59 -5.33
N SER A 206 7.59 -26.46 -6.64
CA SER A 206 8.38 -27.13 -7.67
C SER A 206 8.23 -26.44 -9.02
N LEU A 207 9.23 -26.66 -9.87
CA LEU A 207 9.25 -26.22 -11.26
C LEU A 207 9.30 -27.46 -12.15
N ARG A 208 8.47 -27.50 -13.19
CA ARG A 208 8.46 -28.57 -14.18
C ARG A 208 8.55 -27.99 -15.58
N THR A 209 9.34 -28.62 -16.42
CA THR A 209 9.38 -28.34 -17.86
C THR A 209 8.72 -29.52 -18.57
N ASP A 210 7.74 -29.26 -19.41
CA ASP A 210 7.07 -30.28 -20.20
C ASP A 210 7.87 -30.63 -21.46
N GLU A 211 7.37 -31.63 -22.23
CA GLU A 211 7.98 -32.08 -23.49
C GLU A 211 8.02 -30.99 -24.57
N LYS A 212 7.16 -30.01 -24.50
CA LYS A 212 7.11 -28.83 -25.39
C LYS A 212 8.06 -27.72 -24.95
N GLY A 213 8.70 -27.92 -23.81
CA GLY A 213 9.62 -26.97 -23.24
C GLY A 213 8.93 -25.83 -22.45
N ASP A 214 7.64 -25.91 -22.12
CA ASP A 214 6.98 -24.93 -21.31
C ASP A 214 7.31 -25.12 -19.83
N LEU A 215 7.65 -24.05 -19.14
CA LEU A 215 7.99 -24.05 -17.70
C LEU A 215 6.74 -23.75 -16.89
N THR A 216 6.41 -24.61 -15.94
CA THR A 216 5.29 -24.45 -15.01
C THR A 216 5.78 -24.48 -13.56
N ALA A 217 5.39 -23.47 -12.79
CA ALA A 217 5.57 -23.45 -11.34
C ALA A 217 4.35 -24.04 -10.66
N HIS A 218 4.57 -24.97 -9.75
CA HIS A 218 3.56 -25.44 -8.80
C HIS A 218 3.73 -24.68 -7.51
N LEU A 219 2.65 -24.04 -7.07
CA LEU A 219 2.64 -23.12 -5.91
C LEU A 219 1.94 -23.77 -4.72
N SER A 220 2.15 -23.22 -3.54
CA SER A 220 1.30 -23.47 -2.38
C SER A 220 -0.19 -23.24 -2.73
N GLY A 221 -1.10 -23.84 -1.97
CA GLY A 221 -2.54 -23.75 -2.27
C GLY A 221 -3.00 -24.53 -3.52
N ASN A 222 -2.20 -25.52 -4.00
CA ASN A 222 -2.53 -26.41 -5.13
C ASN A 222 -2.77 -25.68 -6.47
N ARG A 223 -2.03 -24.62 -6.73
CA ARG A 223 -2.09 -23.81 -7.95
C ARG A 223 -0.89 -24.06 -8.84
N SER A 224 -1.07 -23.86 -10.13
CA SER A 224 0.01 -24.00 -11.11
C SER A 224 -0.03 -22.85 -12.10
N VAL A 225 1.14 -22.30 -12.41
CA VAL A 225 1.27 -21.16 -13.32
C VAL A 225 2.34 -21.45 -14.38
N THR A 226 1.96 -21.36 -15.65
CA THR A 226 2.90 -21.55 -16.76
C THR A 226 3.53 -20.21 -17.16
N PHE A 227 4.84 -20.20 -17.31
CA PHE A 227 5.58 -19.03 -17.73
C PHE A 227 5.41 -18.76 -19.22
N SER A 228 5.24 -17.51 -19.60
CA SER A 228 5.38 -17.14 -21.01
C SER A 228 6.83 -17.37 -21.47
N ARG A 229 7.05 -17.62 -22.76
CA ARG A 229 8.39 -17.91 -23.33
C ARG A 229 9.43 -16.84 -22.95
N ARG A 230 9.03 -15.56 -23.01
CA ARG A 230 9.91 -14.44 -22.63
C ARG A 230 10.25 -14.48 -21.14
N GLN A 231 9.25 -14.69 -20.29
CA GLN A 231 9.44 -14.68 -18.85
C GLN A 231 10.20 -15.92 -18.35
N LYS A 232 10.02 -17.07 -18.99
CA LYS A 232 10.84 -18.24 -18.75
C LYS A 232 12.34 -17.95 -18.95
N SER A 233 12.71 -17.36 -20.09
CA SER A 233 14.11 -17.01 -20.38
C SER A 233 14.67 -16.00 -19.34
N LEU A 234 13.87 -15.02 -18.93
CA LEU A 234 14.26 -14.05 -17.89
C LEU A 234 14.44 -14.73 -16.54
N PHE A 235 13.48 -15.57 -16.15
CA PHE A 235 13.50 -16.30 -14.88
C PHE A 235 14.74 -17.18 -14.76
N GLN A 236 15.04 -17.98 -15.79
CA GLN A 236 16.20 -18.85 -15.83
C GLN A 236 17.53 -18.08 -15.72
N LYS A 237 17.64 -16.92 -16.39
CA LYS A 237 18.82 -16.05 -16.27
C LYS A 237 18.99 -15.47 -14.88
N THR A 238 17.88 -15.03 -14.26
CA THR A 238 17.92 -14.36 -12.95
C THR A 238 18.21 -15.35 -11.83
N HIS A 239 17.69 -16.57 -11.91
CA HIS A 239 17.79 -17.57 -10.84
C HIS A 239 18.83 -18.68 -11.13
N LYS A 240 19.59 -18.57 -12.25
CA LYS A 240 20.67 -19.50 -12.63
C LYS A 240 20.22 -20.97 -12.71
N ILE A 241 19.03 -21.20 -13.27
CA ILE A 241 18.43 -22.53 -13.45
C ILE A 241 18.51 -22.95 -14.91
#